data_2a79919e9384eed310dd55782eaf948a
#
_entry.id   2a79919e9384eed310dd55782eaf948a
#
_cell.length_a   1.000
_cell.length_b   1.000
_cell.length_c   1.000
_cell.angle_alpha   90.00
_cell.angle_beta   90.00
_cell.angle_gamma   90.00
#
_symmetry.space_group_name_H-M   'P 1'
#
loop_
_entity.id
_entity.type
_entity.pdbx_description
1 polymer ?
#
loop_
_entity_poly.entity_id
_entity_poly.type
_entity_poly.pdbx_seq_one_letter_code
_entity_poly.pdbx_strand_id
1 'polypeptide(L)'
;MADNITIKDIARICGVGVGTVSRAINNDPRVSDATREKILKAVKDYHYVPNNSARNLKMVESNTIGLLFSGIDNPFFQGMISVFERACDELGYSFFLYAVKEHDWVENVAMEVCKERRLKGLIILGGQLSFPNRRLDSLGVPYVLCTVTVPKTGEQLPCSSVSIDDEKESFRAVSYLIGLGHRRIAILAGRTGEYPHGVGALRLTGYRRALEKNGIAFDPGLVFYMSEEIPEYSMPNGYDTMKRLLDSGADFTAVFAVSDTMAFGACRALREAGRRIPEDCSIIGYDGQYYTEFMTPSLTTVVQPVTKMALKTVELLDDAIRKKTAPVCVTYDAELCIRESVRSI
;
A
#
# COMPACT_ATOMS: atom_id res chain seq x y z
N MET A 1 18.10 35.19 16.48
CA MET A 1 18.27 34.23 15.37
C MET A 1 19.31 33.25 15.86
N ALA A 2 18.99 31.99 16.09
CA ALA A 2 19.95 30.98 16.47
C ALA A 2 20.80 30.66 15.23
N ASP A 3 22.09 31.02 15.27
CA ASP A 3 23.03 30.67 14.21
C ASP A 3 23.11 29.16 14.08
N ASN A 4 22.68 28.65 12.93
CA ASN A 4 22.67 27.21 12.64
C ASN A 4 24.13 26.74 12.51
N ILE A 5 24.65 26.02 13.52
CA ILE A 5 26.04 25.53 13.55
C ILE A 5 26.30 24.65 12.34
N THR A 6 27.39 24.91 11.63
CA THR A 6 27.81 24.19 10.42
C THR A 6 28.97 23.24 10.72
N ILE A 7 29.24 22.31 9.80
CA ILE A 7 30.42 21.41 9.90
C ILE A 7 31.72 22.17 9.98
N LYS A 8 31.79 23.38 9.37
CA LYS A 8 32.95 24.26 9.45
C LYS A 8 33.16 24.78 10.86
N ASP A 9 32.08 25.05 11.58
CA ASP A 9 32.15 25.51 12.96
C ASP A 9 32.60 24.39 13.90
N ILE A 10 32.10 23.18 13.74
CA ILE A 10 32.57 21.99 14.48
C ILE A 10 34.07 21.75 14.20
N ALA A 11 34.48 21.85 12.94
CA ALA A 11 35.90 21.72 12.57
C ALA A 11 36.79 22.75 13.29
N ARG A 12 36.33 24.00 13.33
CA ARG A 12 37.02 25.09 14.04
C ARG A 12 37.07 24.86 15.54
N ILE A 13 35.97 24.46 16.16
CA ILE A 13 35.88 24.17 17.61
C ILE A 13 36.82 23.02 17.99
N CYS A 14 36.87 21.98 17.16
CA CYS A 14 37.76 20.84 17.42
C CYS A 14 39.20 21.01 16.95
N GLY A 15 39.53 22.10 16.24
CA GLY A 15 40.90 22.35 15.72
C GLY A 15 41.31 21.33 14.65
N VAL A 16 40.37 20.83 13.84
CA VAL A 16 40.60 19.81 12.79
C VAL A 16 40.05 20.26 11.46
N GLY A 17 40.44 19.59 10.39
CA GLY A 17 39.86 19.85 9.07
C GLY A 17 38.42 19.33 8.95
N VAL A 18 37.59 19.97 8.10
CA VAL A 18 36.20 19.55 7.80
C VAL A 18 36.12 18.09 7.37
N GLY A 19 37.08 17.60 6.57
CA GLY A 19 37.19 16.21 6.17
C GLY A 19 37.41 15.25 7.35
N THR A 20 38.09 15.67 8.41
CA THR A 20 38.29 14.85 9.63
C THR A 20 37.01 14.80 10.45
N VAL A 21 36.28 15.92 10.57
CA VAL A 21 34.94 15.91 11.21
C VAL A 21 33.99 14.96 10.49
N SER A 22 33.91 15.05 9.17
CA SER A 22 33.05 14.18 8.35
C SER A 22 33.41 12.69 8.54
N ARG A 23 34.72 12.35 8.55
CA ARG A 23 35.17 10.97 8.77
C ARG A 23 34.85 10.47 10.19
N ALA A 24 35.05 11.33 11.21
CA ALA A 24 34.72 10.97 12.59
C ALA A 24 33.22 10.64 12.78
N ILE A 25 32.35 11.49 12.24
CA ILE A 25 30.87 11.27 12.27
C ILE A 25 30.47 9.97 11.56
N ASN A 26 31.20 9.60 10.49
CA ASN A 26 30.94 8.37 9.73
C ASN A 26 31.72 7.14 10.24
N ASN A 27 32.31 7.23 11.42
CA ASN A 27 33.05 6.13 12.06
C ASN A 27 34.23 5.57 11.20
N ASP A 28 34.85 6.41 10.39
CA ASP A 28 35.96 6.02 9.52
C ASP A 28 37.21 5.62 10.37
N PRO A 29 37.82 4.43 10.15
CA PRO A 29 38.92 3.92 10.94
C PRO A 29 40.21 4.77 10.84
N ARG A 30 40.32 5.67 9.87
CA ARG A 30 41.46 6.59 9.70
C ARG A 30 41.46 7.74 10.71
N VAL A 31 40.43 7.88 11.54
CA VAL A 31 40.38 8.88 12.63
C VAL A 31 40.64 8.18 13.95
N SER A 32 41.64 8.67 14.70
CA SER A 32 41.96 8.11 16.02
C SER A 32 40.80 8.25 16.99
N ASP A 33 40.66 7.31 17.92
CA ASP A 33 39.55 7.27 18.89
C ASP A 33 39.47 8.56 19.72
N ALA A 34 40.60 9.10 20.17
CA ALA A 34 40.63 10.35 20.93
C ALA A 34 40.12 11.56 20.10
N THR A 35 40.45 11.62 18.81
CA THR A 35 39.96 12.69 17.92
C THR A 35 38.47 12.49 17.62
N ARG A 36 38.03 11.25 17.42
CA ARG A 36 36.63 10.92 17.20
C ARG A 36 35.77 11.31 18.39
N GLU A 37 36.17 10.93 19.60
CA GLU A 37 35.46 11.25 20.84
C GLU A 37 35.30 12.75 21.03
N LYS A 38 36.40 13.53 20.82
CA LYS A 38 36.37 14.98 20.86
C LYS A 38 35.36 15.59 19.89
N ILE A 39 35.30 15.07 18.66
CA ILE A 39 34.37 15.55 17.62
C ILE A 39 32.93 15.19 17.95
N LEU A 40 32.64 13.92 18.34
CA LEU A 40 31.29 13.47 18.70
C LEU A 40 30.74 14.22 19.92
N LYS A 41 31.61 14.56 20.89
CA LYS A 41 31.23 15.42 22.02
C LYS A 41 30.83 16.81 21.53
N ALA A 42 31.62 17.45 20.68
CA ALA A 42 31.28 18.76 20.12
C ALA A 42 29.99 18.73 19.30
N VAL A 43 29.78 17.68 18.48
CA VAL A 43 28.52 17.46 17.72
C VAL A 43 27.34 17.44 18.68
N LYS A 44 27.45 16.75 19.80
CA LYS A 44 26.36 16.62 20.81
C LYS A 44 26.16 17.94 21.57
N ASP A 45 27.24 18.57 22.04
CA ASP A 45 27.19 19.78 22.87
C ASP A 45 26.60 20.98 22.11
N TYR A 46 26.86 21.05 20.81
CA TYR A 46 26.36 22.11 19.94
C TYR A 46 25.14 21.73 19.10
N HIS A 47 24.53 20.57 19.37
CA HIS A 47 23.35 20.07 18.64
C HIS A 47 23.55 20.13 17.12
N TYR A 48 24.75 19.88 16.63
CA TYR A 48 25.01 19.87 15.21
C TYR A 48 24.37 18.70 14.53
N VAL A 49 23.49 18.97 13.55
CA VAL A 49 22.88 17.96 12.70
C VAL A 49 23.61 17.93 11.36
N PRO A 50 24.22 16.79 10.97
CA PRO A 50 24.87 16.67 9.67
C PRO A 50 23.90 16.97 8.52
N ASN A 51 24.29 17.88 7.63
CA ASN A 51 23.47 18.18 6.45
C ASN A 51 23.63 17.07 5.41
N ASN A 52 22.69 16.15 5.40
CA ASN A 52 22.66 15.04 4.45
C ASN A 52 22.49 15.50 2.99
N SER A 53 21.90 16.67 2.75
CA SER A 53 21.77 17.23 1.40
C SER A 53 23.13 17.58 0.78
N ALA A 54 24.07 18.13 1.58
CA ALA A 54 25.44 18.40 1.12
C ALA A 54 26.27 17.13 0.92
N ARG A 55 25.94 16.05 1.62
CA ARG A 55 26.51 14.71 1.45
C ARG A 55 26.02 14.05 0.17
N ASN A 56 24.71 14.13 -0.10
CA ASN A 56 24.07 13.59 -1.30
C ASN A 56 24.56 14.26 -2.58
N LEU A 57 24.99 15.54 -2.52
CA LEU A 57 25.62 16.24 -3.65
C LEU A 57 27.02 15.67 -4.03
N LYS A 58 27.72 15.02 -3.08
CA LYS A 58 29.04 14.41 -3.31
C LYS A 58 28.99 12.91 -3.60
N MET A 59 27.88 12.21 -3.28
CA MET A 59 27.74 10.80 -3.58
C MET A 59 27.31 10.63 -5.03
N VAL A 60 28.08 9.87 -5.80
CA VAL A 60 27.78 9.51 -7.19
C VAL A 60 26.52 8.64 -7.28
N GLU A 61 26.19 7.91 -6.20
CA GLU A 61 24.98 7.08 -6.09
C GLU A 61 24.26 7.33 -4.74
N SER A 62 22.94 7.51 -4.79
CA SER A 62 22.10 7.54 -3.61
C SER A 62 21.89 6.10 -3.09
N ASN A 63 21.83 5.89 -1.77
CA ASN A 63 21.45 4.61 -1.15
C ASN A 63 19.99 4.64 -0.66
N THR A 64 19.14 5.33 -1.41
CA THR A 64 17.73 5.58 -1.03
C THR A 64 16.79 4.72 -1.84
N ILE A 65 15.92 4.00 -1.15
CA ILE A 65 14.75 3.34 -1.72
C ILE A 65 13.57 4.29 -1.66
N GLY A 66 12.91 4.50 -2.80
CA GLY A 66 11.65 5.23 -2.85
C GLY A 66 10.46 4.30 -2.67
N LEU A 67 9.42 4.75 -1.96
CA LEU A 67 8.10 4.15 -1.96
C LEU A 67 7.10 5.15 -2.55
N LEU A 68 6.55 4.82 -3.71
CA LEU A 68 5.38 5.50 -4.25
C LEU A 68 4.12 4.75 -3.81
N PHE A 69 3.15 5.47 -3.27
CA PHE A 69 1.87 4.88 -2.87
C PHE A 69 0.71 5.81 -3.19
N SER A 70 -0.41 5.24 -3.62
CA SER A 70 -1.65 5.95 -3.90
C SER A 70 -2.65 5.72 -2.78
N GLY A 71 -3.40 6.76 -2.39
CA GLY A 71 -4.41 6.65 -1.34
C GLY A 71 -3.80 6.78 0.07
N ILE A 72 -3.29 7.96 0.38
CA ILE A 72 -2.71 8.28 1.71
C ILE A 72 -3.70 8.06 2.86
N ASP A 73 -4.99 8.19 2.58
CA ASP A 73 -6.08 8.04 3.56
C ASP A 73 -6.50 6.56 3.75
N ASN A 74 -5.93 5.64 2.98
CA ASN A 74 -6.22 4.21 3.13
C ASN A 74 -5.33 3.57 4.22
N PRO A 75 -5.87 3.20 5.40
CA PRO A 75 -5.09 2.61 6.49
C PRO A 75 -4.40 1.30 6.12
N PHE A 76 -4.86 0.62 5.07
CA PHE A 76 -4.25 -0.63 4.59
C PHE A 76 -2.75 -0.47 4.30
N PHE A 77 -2.36 0.65 3.70
CA PHE A 77 -0.96 0.88 3.38
C PHE A 77 -0.09 1.24 4.59
N GLN A 78 -0.67 1.77 5.67
CA GLN A 78 0.10 2.16 6.87
C GLN A 78 0.86 0.97 7.48
N GLY A 79 0.20 -0.20 7.56
CA GLY A 79 0.82 -1.42 8.04
C GLY A 79 2.02 -1.86 7.20
N MET A 80 1.92 -1.75 5.88
CA MET A 80 3.00 -2.08 4.93
C MET A 80 4.16 -1.07 5.01
N ILE A 81 3.85 0.23 5.08
CA ILE A 81 4.87 1.30 5.13
C ILE A 81 5.82 1.09 6.32
N SER A 82 5.28 0.78 7.50
CA SER A 82 6.11 0.51 8.69
C SER A 82 7.02 -0.71 8.54
N VAL A 83 6.57 -1.73 7.80
CA VAL A 83 7.40 -2.91 7.53
C VAL A 83 8.48 -2.58 6.50
N PHE A 84 8.14 -1.84 5.43
CA PHE A 84 9.10 -1.41 4.42
C PHE A 84 10.22 -0.56 5.02
N GLU A 85 9.87 0.44 5.84
CA GLU A 85 10.84 1.31 6.51
C GLU A 85 11.85 0.50 7.31
N ARG A 86 11.37 -0.36 8.22
CA ARG A 86 12.23 -1.21 9.05
C ARG A 86 13.10 -2.15 8.23
N ALA A 87 12.52 -2.84 7.24
CA ALA A 87 13.27 -3.79 6.42
C ALA A 87 14.33 -3.10 5.55
N CYS A 88 14.06 -1.90 5.04
CA CYS A 88 15.04 -1.09 4.33
C CYS A 88 16.18 -0.62 5.24
N ASP A 89 15.87 -0.19 6.47
CA ASP A 89 16.87 0.24 7.46
C ASP A 89 17.81 -0.92 7.85
N GLU A 90 17.25 -2.11 8.11
CA GLU A 90 18.03 -3.33 8.41
C GLU A 90 19.02 -3.70 7.28
N LEU A 91 18.69 -3.40 6.02
CA LEU A 91 19.56 -3.59 4.86
C LEU A 91 20.49 -2.40 4.59
N GLY A 92 20.41 -1.34 5.41
CA GLY A 92 21.23 -0.13 5.33
C GLY A 92 20.77 0.86 4.25
N TYR A 93 19.55 0.75 3.75
CA TYR A 93 18.95 1.72 2.82
C TYR A 93 18.29 2.88 3.58
N SER A 94 18.43 4.09 3.05
CA SER A 94 17.54 5.19 3.42
C SER A 94 16.18 5.01 2.74
N PHE A 95 15.09 5.41 3.41
CA PHE A 95 13.73 5.23 2.92
C PHE A 95 13.07 6.58 2.64
N PHE A 96 12.41 6.72 1.49
CA PHE A 96 11.75 7.95 1.06
C PHE A 96 10.31 7.65 0.63
N LEU A 97 9.35 8.34 1.24
CA LEU A 97 7.93 8.20 0.95
C LEU A 97 7.47 9.28 -0.02
N TYR A 98 6.68 8.90 -1.02
CA TYR A 98 6.02 9.82 -1.94
C TYR A 98 4.58 9.39 -2.19
N ALA A 99 3.64 10.23 -1.74
CA ALA A 99 2.22 10.01 -2.01
C ALA A 99 1.88 10.47 -3.44
N VAL A 100 1.39 9.54 -4.25
CA VAL A 100 0.86 9.81 -5.59
C VAL A 100 -0.57 10.29 -5.44
N LYS A 101 -0.95 11.36 -6.12
CA LYS A 101 -2.33 11.85 -6.11
C LYS A 101 -3.23 10.89 -6.89
N GLU A 102 -4.49 10.81 -6.49
CA GLU A 102 -5.46 9.84 -7.05
C GLU A 102 -5.63 9.92 -8.58
N HIS A 103 -5.41 11.09 -9.17
CA HIS A 103 -5.56 11.30 -10.62
C HIS A 103 -4.24 11.24 -11.39
N ASP A 104 -3.11 11.08 -10.70
CA ASP A 104 -1.80 11.01 -11.32
C ASP A 104 -1.47 9.58 -11.74
N TRP A 105 -0.93 9.43 -12.94
CA TRP A 105 -0.37 8.17 -13.38
C TRP A 105 0.91 7.86 -12.61
N VAL A 106 0.93 6.72 -11.97
CA VAL A 106 2.08 6.28 -11.14
C VAL A 106 3.38 6.28 -11.93
N GLU A 107 3.32 5.90 -13.22
CA GLU A 107 4.48 5.86 -14.13
C GLU A 107 5.12 7.23 -14.34
N ASN A 108 4.32 8.28 -14.47
CA ASN A 108 4.84 9.63 -14.68
C ASN A 108 5.53 10.13 -13.41
N VAL A 109 4.90 9.92 -12.26
CA VAL A 109 5.46 10.27 -10.96
C VAL A 109 6.74 9.48 -10.67
N ALA A 110 6.76 8.18 -10.98
CA ALA A 110 7.93 7.32 -10.83
C ALA A 110 9.14 7.86 -11.62
N MET A 111 8.92 8.24 -12.90
CA MET A 111 9.96 8.81 -13.74
C MET A 111 10.53 10.11 -13.17
N GLU A 112 9.67 11.00 -12.70
CA GLU A 112 10.05 12.28 -12.11
C GLU A 112 10.85 12.08 -10.81
N VAL A 113 10.30 11.32 -9.88
CA VAL A 113 10.90 11.10 -8.55
C VAL A 113 12.23 10.35 -8.65
N CYS A 114 12.35 9.33 -9.52
CA CYS A 114 13.60 8.62 -9.73
C CYS A 114 14.70 9.56 -10.25
N LYS A 115 14.35 10.44 -11.21
CA LYS A 115 15.29 11.40 -11.79
C LYS A 115 15.73 12.47 -10.78
N GLU A 116 14.79 13.03 -10.01
CA GLU A 116 15.08 14.08 -9.04
C GLU A 116 15.86 13.59 -7.83
N ARG A 117 15.49 12.41 -7.31
CA ARG A 117 16.03 11.86 -6.05
C ARG A 117 17.21 10.91 -6.23
N ARG A 118 17.53 10.52 -7.47
CA ARG A 118 18.59 9.54 -7.76
C ARG A 118 18.43 8.27 -6.94
N LEU A 119 17.22 7.72 -6.93
CA LEU A 119 16.88 6.54 -6.13
C LEU A 119 17.73 5.34 -6.56
N LYS A 120 18.02 4.44 -5.62
CA LYS A 120 18.70 3.16 -5.89
C LYS A 120 17.72 2.08 -6.33
N GLY A 121 16.49 2.19 -5.90
CA GLY A 121 15.38 1.31 -6.25
C GLY A 121 14.05 1.91 -5.86
N LEU A 122 12.96 1.33 -6.34
CA LEU A 122 11.62 1.84 -6.15
C LEU A 122 10.65 0.73 -5.78
N ILE A 123 9.82 0.97 -4.77
CA ILE A 123 8.63 0.17 -4.46
C ILE A 123 7.42 0.97 -4.94
N ILE A 124 6.52 0.34 -5.67
CA ILE A 124 5.24 0.92 -6.09
C ILE A 124 4.14 0.14 -5.37
N LEU A 125 3.41 0.82 -4.49
CA LEU A 125 2.39 0.26 -3.62
C LEU A 125 1.01 0.71 -4.07
N GLY A 126 0.27 -0.20 -4.70
CA GLY A 126 -1.04 0.11 -5.27
C GLY A 126 -0.94 1.09 -6.45
N GLY A 127 -2.08 1.77 -6.70
CA GLY A 127 -2.20 2.79 -7.74
C GLY A 127 -2.63 2.26 -9.11
N GLN A 128 -2.97 3.21 -9.98
CA GLN A 128 -3.36 2.90 -11.36
C GLN A 128 -2.12 2.74 -12.22
N LEU A 129 -1.98 1.58 -12.82
CA LEU A 129 -0.91 1.21 -13.73
C LEU A 129 -1.48 0.69 -15.05
N SER A 130 -0.96 1.15 -16.16
CA SER A 130 -1.28 0.57 -17.47
C SER A 130 -0.40 -0.64 -17.77
N PHE A 131 -0.96 -1.69 -18.33
CA PHE A 131 -0.21 -2.86 -18.79
C PHE A 131 -0.46 -3.11 -20.28
N PRO A 132 0.60 -3.42 -21.08
CA PRO A 132 2.03 -3.45 -20.73
C PRO A 132 2.59 -2.04 -20.48
N ASN A 133 3.42 -1.87 -19.46
CA ASN A 133 3.91 -0.56 -19.05
C ASN A 133 5.36 -0.32 -19.50
N ARG A 134 5.56 0.08 -20.75
CA ARG A 134 6.88 0.37 -21.31
C ARG A 134 7.56 1.61 -20.69
N ARG A 135 6.81 2.46 -19.98
CA ARG A 135 7.40 3.65 -19.34
C ARG A 135 8.21 3.29 -18.11
N LEU A 136 7.72 2.35 -17.29
CA LEU A 136 8.46 1.86 -16.12
C LEU A 136 9.75 1.14 -16.52
N ASP A 137 9.81 0.53 -17.72
CA ASP A 137 11.03 -0.12 -18.24
C ASP A 137 12.19 0.87 -18.41
N SER A 138 11.88 2.16 -18.59
CA SER A 138 12.86 3.23 -18.79
C SER A 138 13.31 3.95 -17.51
N LEU A 139 12.88 3.49 -16.32
CA LEU A 139 13.25 4.12 -15.03
C LEU A 139 14.74 4.12 -14.74
N GLY A 140 15.49 3.17 -15.29
CA GLY A 140 16.93 3.04 -15.08
C GLY A 140 17.33 2.54 -13.68
N VAL A 141 16.35 2.23 -12.84
CA VAL A 141 16.54 1.65 -11.50
C VAL A 141 15.62 0.43 -11.31
N PRO A 142 16.02 -0.59 -10.53
CA PRO A 142 15.14 -1.70 -10.21
C PRO A 142 13.88 -1.22 -9.47
N TYR A 143 12.75 -1.85 -9.77
CA TYR A 143 11.50 -1.58 -9.07
C TYR A 143 10.70 -2.86 -8.83
N VAL A 144 9.85 -2.84 -7.80
CA VAL A 144 8.94 -3.94 -7.45
C VAL A 144 7.54 -3.37 -7.23
N LEU A 145 6.54 -4.03 -7.80
CA LEU A 145 5.13 -3.72 -7.58
C LEU A 145 4.63 -4.49 -6.36
N CYS A 146 3.93 -3.81 -5.46
CA CYS A 146 3.30 -4.44 -4.31
C CYS A 146 1.79 -4.15 -4.31
N THR A 147 0.97 -5.16 -4.01
CA THR A 147 -0.51 -5.13 -4.09
C THR A 147 -1.07 -4.88 -5.50
N VAL A 148 -0.24 -5.05 -6.51
CA VAL A 148 -0.65 -4.94 -7.91
C VAL A 148 -0.52 -6.30 -8.56
N THR A 149 -1.63 -6.81 -9.10
CA THR A 149 -1.65 -8.04 -9.89
C THR A 149 -1.19 -7.73 -11.30
N VAL A 150 -0.12 -8.39 -11.72
CA VAL A 150 0.38 -8.25 -13.08
C VAL A 150 -0.28 -9.30 -13.98
N PRO A 151 -0.87 -8.89 -15.14
CA PRO A 151 -1.50 -9.83 -16.04
C PRO A 151 -0.48 -10.87 -16.58
N LYS A 152 -0.87 -12.13 -16.59
CA LYS A 152 -0.08 -13.21 -17.17
C LYS A 152 -0.23 -13.18 -18.69
N THR A 153 0.48 -12.31 -19.37
CA THR A 153 0.41 -12.14 -20.84
C THR A 153 1.35 -13.07 -21.61
N GLY A 154 2.09 -13.93 -20.91
CA GLY A 154 3.12 -14.78 -21.50
C GLY A 154 4.44 -14.08 -21.80
N GLU A 155 4.48 -12.76 -21.76
CA GLU A 155 5.70 -11.97 -21.88
C GLU A 155 6.43 -11.90 -20.55
N GLN A 156 7.76 -11.90 -20.59
CA GLN A 156 8.59 -11.70 -19.40
C GLN A 156 8.36 -10.28 -18.86
N LEU A 157 7.94 -10.17 -17.62
CA LEU A 157 7.69 -8.87 -17.01
C LEU A 157 9.00 -8.12 -16.73
N PRO A 158 9.02 -6.81 -16.89
CA PRO A 158 10.22 -6.00 -16.63
C PRO A 158 10.55 -5.88 -15.15
N CYS A 159 9.64 -6.25 -14.26
CA CYS A 159 9.79 -6.11 -12.81
C CYS A 159 9.19 -7.28 -12.03
N SER A 160 9.63 -7.39 -10.78
CA SER A 160 9.00 -8.27 -9.81
C SER A 160 7.70 -7.69 -9.25
N SER A 161 6.79 -8.58 -8.84
CA SER A 161 5.55 -8.18 -8.17
C SER A 161 5.22 -9.09 -6.99
N VAL A 162 4.56 -8.51 -5.98
CA VAL A 162 4.03 -9.23 -4.82
C VAL A 162 2.58 -8.82 -4.62
N SER A 163 1.66 -9.78 -4.69
CA SER A 163 0.22 -9.53 -4.56
C SER A 163 -0.49 -10.73 -3.94
N ILE A 164 -1.80 -10.59 -3.74
CA ILE A 164 -2.72 -11.71 -3.60
C ILE A 164 -3.48 -11.90 -4.93
N ASP A 165 -4.25 -12.96 -5.05
CA ASP A 165 -5.19 -13.15 -6.16
C ASP A 165 -6.55 -12.55 -5.79
N ASP A 166 -6.75 -11.25 -6.08
CA ASP A 166 -7.95 -10.50 -5.72
C ASP A 166 -9.23 -11.12 -6.31
N GLU A 167 -9.17 -11.70 -7.50
CA GLU A 167 -10.32 -12.37 -8.11
C GLU A 167 -10.68 -13.64 -7.34
N LYS A 168 -9.70 -14.50 -7.03
CA LYS A 168 -9.87 -15.74 -6.27
C LYS A 168 -10.44 -15.47 -4.87
N GLU A 169 -9.86 -14.49 -4.18
CA GLU A 169 -10.24 -14.21 -2.80
C GLU A 169 -11.62 -13.56 -2.70
N SER A 170 -11.98 -12.69 -3.65
CA SER A 170 -13.32 -12.14 -3.75
C SER A 170 -14.37 -13.21 -4.12
N PHE A 171 -14.01 -14.10 -5.05
CA PHE A 171 -14.84 -15.29 -5.33
C PHE A 171 -15.08 -16.11 -4.06
N ARG A 172 -14.06 -16.32 -3.23
CA ARG A 172 -14.18 -17.07 -1.97
C ARG A 172 -15.08 -16.37 -0.96
N ALA A 173 -14.91 -15.06 -0.77
CA ALA A 173 -15.72 -14.26 0.15
C ALA A 173 -17.20 -14.25 -0.22
N VAL A 174 -17.52 -14.05 -1.50
CA VAL A 174 -18.90 -14.04 -1.98
C VAL A 174 -19.51 -15.45 -1.97
N SER A 175 -18.72 -16.49 -2.34
CA SER A 175 -19.17 -17.87 -2.23
C SER A 175 -19.51 -18.27 -0.79
N TYR A 176 -18.80 -17.72 0.19
CA TYR A 176 -19.13 -17.92 1.60
C TYR A 176 -20.51 -17.33 1.95
N LEU A 177 -20.83 -16.09 1.52
CA LEU A 177 -22.18 -15.53 1.69
C LEU A 177 -23.26 -16.40 1.02
N ILE A 178 -22.97 -16.88 -0.17
CA ILE A 178 -23.90 -17.77 -0.90
C ILE A 178 -24.10 -19.08 -0.13
N GLY A 179 -23.04 -19.63 0.46
CA GLY A 179 -23.10 -20.82 1.32
C GLY A 179 -23.94 -20.64 2.59
N LEU A 180 -24.05 -19.41 3.09
CA LEU A 180 -24.90 -19.01 4.22
C LEU A 180 -26.39 -18.82 3.80
N GLY A 181 -26.75 -18.99 2.52
CA GLY A 181 -28.09 -18.88 2.00
C GLY A 181 -28.38 -17.59 1.25
N HIS A 182 -27.49 -16.58 1.30
CA HIS A 182 -27.72 -15.32 0.61
C HIS A 182 -27.78 -15.50 -0.91
N ARG A 183 -28.77 -14.88 -1.55
CA ARG A 183 -28.96 -14.90 -3.02
C ARG A 183 -29.02 -13.48 -3.60
N ARG A 184 -29.41 -12.50 -2.79
CA ARG A 184 -29.44 -11.08 -3.13
C ARG A 184 -28.27 -10.42 -2.39
N ILE A 185 -27.09 -10.37 -3.05
CA ILE A 185 -25.83 -9.86 -2.49
C ILE A 185 -25.45 -8.61 -3.27
N ALA A 186 -25.41 -7.46 -2.63
CA ALA A 186 -24.90 -6.24 -3.24
C ALA A 186 -23.37 -6.16 -3.12
N ILE A 187 -22.73 -5.44 -4.05
CA ILE A 187 -21.32 -5.12 -3.98
C ILE A 187 -21.11 -3.60 -3.93
N LEU A 188 -20.35 -3.13 -2.95
CA LEU A 188 -19.77 -1.78 -2.96
C LEU A 188 -18.41 -1.88 -3.68
N ALA A 189 -18.44 -1.57 -4.98
CA ALA A 189 -17.36 -1.84 -5.92
C ALA A 189 -16.35 -0.70 -5.99
N GLY A 190 -15.21 -0.94 -6.63
CA GLY A 190 -14.20 0.06 -6.98
C GLY A 190 -14.73 1.14 -7.93
N ARG A 191 -13.84 1.76 -8.71
CA ARG A 191 -14.24 2.83 -9.66
C ARG A 191 -14.97 2.27 -10.89
N THR A 192 -15.81 3.10 -11.47
CA THR A 192 -16.34 2.85 -12.81
C THR A 192 -15.22 3.00 -13.83
N GLY A 193 -15.13 2.07 -14.79
CA GLY A 193 -14.12 2.15 -15.86
C GLY A 193 -12.68 1.88 -15.40
N GLU A 194 -12.48 1.32 -14.22
CA GLU A 194 -11.17 0.85 -13.77
C GLU A 194 -10.54 -0.11 -14.79
N TYR A 195 -9.20 -0.07 -14.90
CA TYR A 195 -8.50 -1.01 -15.75
C TYR A 195 -8.87 -2.45 -15.39
N PRO A 196 -8.99 -3.35 -16.38
CA PRO A 196 -9.41 -4.75 -16.16
C PRO A 196 -8.54 -5.51 -15.14
N HIS A 197 -7.34 -5.01 -14.87
CA HIS A 197 -6.39 -5.59 -13.93
C HIS A 197 -6.23 -4.77 -12.63
N GLY A 198 -7.01 -3.71 -12.47
CA GLY A 198 -7.10 -2.97 -11.21
C GLY A 198 -7.77 -3.83 -10.12
N VAL A 199 -7.40 -3.59 -8.86
CA VAL A 199 -7.89 -4.41 -7.74
C VAL A 199 -9.41 -4.41 -7.61
N GLY A 200 -10.06 -3.27 -7.85
CA GLY A 200 -11.53 -3.16 -7.83
C GLY A 200 -12.19 -3.98 -8.95
N ALA A 201 -11.62 -3.95 -10.18
CA ALA A 201 -12.11 -4.73 -11.30
C ALA A 201 -11.95 -6.24 -11.07
N LEU A 202 -10.81 -6.67 -10.49
CA LEU A 202 -10.57 -8.07 -10.14
C LEU A 202 -11.54 -8.55 -9.05
N ARG A 203 -11.79 -7.72 -8.02
CA ARG A 203 -12.74 -8.03 -6.96
C ARG A 203 -14.18 -8.13 -7.48
N LEU A 204 -14.57 -7.24 -8.40
CA LEU A 204 -15.86 -7.33 -9.09
C LEU A 204 -15.96 -8.60 -9.97
N THR A 205 -14.88 -8.98 -10.64
CA THR A 205 -14.83 -10.21 -11.43
C THR A 205 -15.00 -11.44 -10.54
N GLY A 206 -14.33 -11.50 -9.39
CA GLY A 206 -14.50 -12.57 -8.41
C GLY A 206 -15.94 -12.66 -7.88
N TYR A 207 -16.57 -11.52 -7.58
CA TYR A 207 -17.98 -11.44 -7.21
C TYR A 207 -18.91 -12.04 -8.30
N ARG A 208 -18.74 -11.61 -9.56
CA ARG A 208 -19.56 -12.12 -10.69
C ARG A 208 -19.40 -13.62 -10.86
N ARG A 209 -18.17 -14.12 -10.85
CA ARG A 209 -17.88 -15.55 -10.96
C ARG A 209 -18.49 -16.37 -9.82
N ALA A 210 -18.54 -15.83 -8.60
CA ALA A 210 -19.17 -16.52 -7.47
C ALA A 210 -20.68 -16.67 -7.69
N LEU A 211 -21.36 -15.63 -8.15
CA LEU A 211 -22.78 -15.68 -8.50
C LEU A 211 -23.02 -16.70 -9.61
N GLU A 212 -22.30 -16.60 -10.72
CA GLU A 212 -22.46 -17.47 -11.89
C GLU A 212 -22.27 -18.96 -11.54
N LYS A 213 -21.18 -19.27 -10.82
CA LYS A 213 -20.88 -20.65 -10.41
C LYS A 213 -21.96 -21.27 -9.53
N ASN A 214 -22.70 -20.44 -8.79
CA ASN A 214 -23.78 -20.87 -7.92
C ASN A 214 -25.17 -20.69 -8.54
N GLY A 215 -25.27 -20.45 -9.87
CA GLY A 215 -26.52 -20.31 -10.59
C GLY A 215 -27.36 -19.10 -10.22
N ILE A 216 -26.74 -18.04 -9.68
CA ILE A 216 -27.37 -16.77 -9.34
C ILE A 216 -27.13 -15.79 -10.49
N ALA A 217 -28.25 -15.27 -11.06
CA ALA A 217 -28.15 -14.28 -12.11
C ALA A 217 -27.45 -12.99 -11.62
N PHE A 218 -26.50 -12.49 -12.40
CA PHE A 218 -25.89 -11.20 -12.12
C PHE A 218 -26.91 -10.07 -12.28
N ASP A 219 -27.09 -9.26 -11.25
CA ASP A 219 -27.99 -8.12 -11.24
C ASP A 219 -27.17 -6.82 -11.19
N PRO A 220 -27.08 -6.03 -12.28
CA PRO A 220 -26.38 -4.75 -12.29
C PRO A 220 -26.93 -3.75 -11.27
N GLY A 221 -28.19 -3.86 -10.88
CA GLY A 221 -28.84 -3.04 -9.85
C GLY A 221 -28.31 -3.27 -8.43
N LEU A 222 -27.47 -4.30 -8.24
CA LEU A 222 -26.77 -4.58 -6.97
C LEU A 222 -25.28 -4.21 -7.00
N VAL A 223 -24.81 -3.53 -8.06
CA VAL A 223 -23.42 -3.07 -8.18
C VAL A 223 -23.36 -1.55 -7.99
N PHE A 224 -22.79 -1.12 -6.89
CA PHE A 224 -22.65 0.29 -6.55
C PHE A 224 -21.19 0.67 -6.52
N TYR A 225 -20.78 1.52 -7.45
CA TYR A 225 -19.40 1.99 -7.57
C TYR A 225 -19.12 3.14 -6.62
N MET A 226 -17.86 3.27 -6.19
CA MET A 226 -17.37 4.44 -5.45
C MET A 226 -17.70 5.74 -6.18
N SER A 227 -17.93 6.80 -5.41
CA SER A 227 -18.00 8.17 -5.94
C SER A 227 -16.59 8.66 -6.30
N GLU A 228 -16.43 9.31 -7.46
CA GLU A 228 -15.17 9.93 -7.90
C GLU A 228 -14.86 11.25 -7.16
N GLU A 229 -15.86 11.82 -6.49
CA GLU A 229 -15.72 13.08 -5.74
C GLU A 229 -15.23 12.86 -4.30
N ILE A 230 -15.22 11.61 -3.85
CA ILE A 230 -14.84 11.23 -2.48
C ILE A 230 -13.57 10.37 -2.56
N PRO A 231 -12.59 10.54 -1.64
CA PRO A 231 -11.37 9.74 -1.64
C PRO A 231 -11.65 8.24 -1.76
N GLU A 232 -10.89 7.60 -2.66
CA GLU A 232 -11.06 6.17 -2.97
C GLU A 232 -10.82 5.29 -1.74
N TYR A 233 -11.53 4.17 -1.68
CA TYR A 233 -11.39 3.18 -0.61
C TYR A 233 -11.44 3.81 0.79
N SER A 234 -12.22 4.87 0.98
CA SER A 234 -12.35 5.60 2.25
C SER A 234 -13.66 5.26 2.98
N MET A 235 -13.71 5.53 4.29
CA MET A 235 -14.94 5.38 5.07
C MET A 235 -16.07 6.29 4.56
N PRO A 236 -15.83 7.58 4.22
CA PRO A 236 -16.86 8.42 3.61
C PRO A 236 -17.42 7.85 2.31
N ASN A 237 -16.56 7.27 1.44
CA ASN A 237 -17.01 6.69 0.19
C ASN A 237 -17.86 5.43 0.41
N GLY A 238 -17.46 4.58 1.36
CA GLY A 238 -18.28 3.44 1.75
C GLY A 238 -19.65 3.83 2.32
N TYR A 239 -19.70 4.90 3.11
CA TYR A 239 -20.95 5.45 3.63
C TYR A 239 -21.85 5.98 2.51
N ASP A 240 -21.32 6.80 1.61
CA ASP A 240 -22.06 7.35 0.46
C ASP A 240 -22.58 6.26 -0.47
N THR A 241 -21.70 5.32 -0.83
CA THR A 241 -22.05 4.21 -1.71
C THR A 241 -23.17 3.34 -1.11
N MET A 242 -23.10 3.07 0.20
CA MET A 242 -24.15 2.34 0.90
C MET A 242 -25.46 3.11 0.99
N LYS A 243 -25.42 4.43 1.19
CA LYS A 243 -26.61 5.28 1.15
C LYS A 243 -27.31 5.20 -0.22
N ARG A 244 -26.53 5.32 -1.30
CA ARG A 244 -27.08 5.20 -2.66
C ARG A 244 -27.73 3.83 -2.91
N LEU A 245 -27.15 2.76 -2.37
CA LEU A 245 -27.74 1.42 -2.41
C LEU A 245 -29.07 1.40 -1.64
N LEU A 246 -29.13 1.95 -0.43
CA LEU A 246 -30.36 2.01 0.38
C LEU A 246 -31.45 2.86 -0.29
N ASP A 247 -31.09 4.02 -0.82
CA ASP A 247 -32.02 4.95 -1.47
C ASP A 247 -32.55 4.42 -2.80
N SER A 248 -31.85 3.46 -3.45
CA SER A 248 -32.31 2.82 -4.68
C SER A 248 -33.52 1.91 -4.49
N GLY A 249 -33.82 1.53 -3.25
CA GLY A 249 -34.89 0.58 -2.94
C GLY A 249 -34.58 -0.87 -3.37
N ALA A 250 -33.33 -1.17 -3.78
CA ALA A 250 -32.94 -2.51 -4.15
C ALA A 250 -33.10 -3.48 -2.96
N ASP A 251 -33.60 -4.69 -3.25
CA ASP A 251 -33.67 -5.76 -2.26
C ASP A 251 -32.33 -6.50 -2.18
N PHE A 252 -31.77 -6.61 -0.97
CA PHE A 252 -30.54 -7.34 -0.68
C PHE A 252 -30.51 -7.83 0.77
N THR A 253 -29.83 -8.95 1.00
CA THR A 253 -29.66 -9.57 2.32
C THR A 253 -28.20 -9.57 2.77
N ALA A 254 -27.26 -9.31 1.86
CA ALA A 254 -25.84 -9.20 2.18
C ALA A 254 -25.14 -8.16 1.31
N VAL A 255 -24.02 -7.67 1.81
CA VAL A 255 -23.14 -6.73 1.12
C VAL A 255 -21.71 -7.27 1.13
N PHE A 256 -21.07 -7.27 -0.02
CA PHE A 256 -19.62 -7.41 -0.17
C PHE A 256 -19.01 -6.03 -0.42
N ALA A 257 -18.26 -5.52 0.54
CA ALA A 257 -17.53 -4.27 0.40
C ALA A 257 -16.08 -4.57 -0.01
N VAL A 258 -15.60 -3.91 -1.06
CA VAL A 258 -14.26 -4.17 -1.63
C VAL A 258 -13.10 -3.67 -0.77
N SER A 259 -13.36 -3.06 0.39
CA SER A 259 -12.36 -2.76 1.43
C SER A 259 -13.01 -2.66 2.81
N ASP A 260 -12.21 -2.85 3.87
CA ASP A 260 -12.69 -2.73 5.25
C ASP A 260 -13.08 -1.28 5.59
N THR A 261 -12.40 -0.30 5.03
CA THR A 261 -12.74 1.13 5.18
C THR A 261 -14.13 1.41 4.61
N MET A 262 -14.44 0.88 3.41
CA MET A 262 -15.77 1.00 2.84
C MET A 262 -16.82 0.23 3.65
N ALA A 263 -16.49 -0.97 4.12
CA ALA A 263 -17.38 -1.73 5.01
C ALA A 263 -17.70 -0.96 6.29
N PHE A 264 -16.71 -0.29 6.88
CA PHE A 264 -16.90 0.53 8.08
C PHE A 264 -17.90 1.68 7.83
N GLY A 265 -17.73 2.42 6.72
CA GLY A 265 -18.66 3.45 6.30
C GLY A 265 -20.07 2.90 6.03
N ALA A 266 -20.15 1.75 5.35
CA ALA A 266 -21.41 1.06 5.05
C ALA A 266 -22.15 0.63 6.34
N CYS A 267 -21.44 0.12 7.35
CA CYS A 267 -22.04 -0.24 8.64
C CYS A 267 -22.71 0.96 9.30
N ARG A 268 -22.13 2.14 9.18
CA ARG A 268 -22.74 3.38 9.69
C ARG A 268 -24.03 3.72 8.96
N ALA A 269 -24.02 3.67 7.61
CA ALA A 269 -25.19 3.97 6.79
C ALA A 269 -26.34 2.96 7.06
N LEU A 270 -26.05 1.67 7.18
CA LEU A 270 -27.02 0.63 7.55
C LEU A 270 -27.67 0.93 8.90
N ARG A 271 -26.87 1.26 9.92
CA ARG A 271 -27.36 1.58 11.26
C ARG A 271 -28.24 2.83 11.26
N GLU A 272 -27.88 3.89 10.55
CA GLU A 272 -28.69 5.11 10.42
C GLU A 272 -30.02 4.86 9.71
N ALA A 273 -30.06 3.87 8.79
CA ALA A 273 -31.28 3.39 8.14
C ALA A 273 -32.10 2.39 9.00
N GLY A 274 -31.68 2.13 10.24
CA GLY A 274 -32.35 1.20 11.16
C GLY A 274 -32.14 -0.26 10.83
N ARG A 275 -31.20 -0.61 9.93
CA ARG A 275 -30.89 -1.99 9.58
C ARG A 275 -29.78 -2.54 10.52
N ARG A 276 -30.07 -3.68 11.14
CA ARG A 276 -29.17 -4.36 12.07
C ARG A 276 -28.20 -5.27 11.28
N ILE A 277 -26.99 -5.34 11.77
CA ILE A 277 -25.95 -6.24 11.27
C ILE A 277 -25.65 -7.27 12.36
N PRO A 278 -25.73 -8.58 12.06
CA PRO A 278 -26.03 -9.21 10.78
C PRO A 278 -27.54 -9.51 10.54
N GLU A 279 -28.48 -9.16 11.46
CA GLU A 279 -29.85 -9.63 11.47
C GLU A 279 -30.65 -9.24 10.22
N ASP A 280 -30.49 -8.02 9.74
CA ASP A 280 -31.21 -7.50 8.57
C ASP A 280 -30.31 -7.45 7.33
N CYS A 281 -28.99 -7.45 7.52
CA CYS A 281 -28.00 -7.43 6.43
C CYS A 281 -26.66 -7.97 6.91
N SER A 282 -26.16 -9.03 6.29
CA SER A 282 -24.78 -9.49 6.45
C SER A 282 -23.80 -8.60 5.69
N ILE A 283 -22.59 -8.39 6.22
CA ILE A 283 -21.56 -7.62 5.52
C ILE A 283 -20.18 -8.29 5.62
N ILE A 284 -19.46 -8.34 4.50
CA ILE A 284 -18.06 -8.78 4.42
C ILE A 284 -17.22 -7.63 3.89
N GLY A 285 -16.07 -7.38 4.55
CA GLY A 285 -15.03 -6.46 4.12
C GLY A 285 -13.87 -7.15 3.39
N TYR A 286 -12.81 -6.38 3.18
CA TYR A 286 -11.60 -6.83 2.50
C TYR A 286 -10.41 -6.02 3.03
N ASP A 287 -9.24 -6.61 3.16
CA ASP A 287 -7.92 -6.12 3.57
C ASP A 287 -7.45 -6.65 4.93
N GLY A 288 -8.33 -6.94 5.90
CA GLY A 288 -7.97 -7.43 7.23
C GLY A 288 -7.43 -6.34 8.14
N GLN A 289 -8.04 -5.16 8.13
CA GLN A 289 -7.63 -4.06 8.99
C GLN A 289 -7.84 -4.40 10.47
N TYR A 290 -6.88 -4.01 11.33
CA TYR A 290 -6.90 -4.33 12.76
C TYR A 290 -8.18 -3.87 13.48
N TYR A 291 -8.74 -2.72 13.10
CA TYR A 291 -9.94 -2.18 13.74
C TYR A 291 -11.22 -2.99 13.46
N THR A 292 -11.20 -3.88 12.46
CA THR A 292 -12.34 -4.74 12.11
C THR A 292 -12.73 -5.68 13.25
N GLU A 293 -11.77 -6.07 14.07
CA GLU A 293 -11.97 -6.88 15.26
C GLU A 293 -12.67 -6.10 16.40
N PHE A 294 -12.47 -4.79 16.46
CA PHE A 294 -13.01 -3.90 17.48
C PHE A 294 -14.32 -3.23 17.08
N MET A 295 -14.85 -3.52 15.91
CA MET A 295 -16.19 -3.07 15.50
C MET A 295 -17.28 -3.81 16.27
N THR A 296 -18.49 -3.24 16.27
CA THR A 296 -19.68 -3.89 16.84
C THR A 296 -20.80 -3.84 15.83
N PRO A 297 -21.19 -5.01 15.23
CA PRO A 297 -20.50 -6.30 15.33
C PRO A 297 -19.10 -6.31 14.70
N SER A 298 -18.23 -7.23 15.14
CA SER A 298 -16.90 -7.42 14.54
C SER A 298 -17.02 -7.89 13.09
N LEU A 299 -16.19 -7.31 12.20
CA LEU A 299 -16.34 -7.46 10.76
C LEU A 299 -15.64 -8.73 10.22
N THR A 300 -16.41 -9.59 9.55
CA THR A 300 -15.87 -10.65 8.68
C THR A 300 -15.15 -10.02 7.50
N THR A 301 -13.91 -10.43 7.23
CA THR A 301 -13.08 -9.81 6.19
C THR A 301 -12.07 -10.77 5.58
N VAL A 302 -11.64 -10.47 4.35
CA VAL A 302 -10.50 -11.11 3.70
C VAL A 302 -9.21 -10.47 4.21
N VAL A 303 -8.39 -11.24 4.94
CA VAL A 303 -7.14 -10.77 5.56
C VAL A 303 -5.97 -10.99 4.62
N GLN A 304 -5.38 -9.91 4.14
CA GLN A 304 -4.16 -9.96 3.33
C GLN A 304 -2.92 -10.15 4.23
N PRO A 305 -1.93 -10.98 3.83
CA PRO A 305 -0.74 -11.21 4.62
C PRO A 305 0.28 -10.06 4.50
N VAL A 306 -0.11 -8.87 4.92
CA VAL A 306 0.57 -7.57 4.76
C VAL A 306 2.07 -7.65 5.08
N THR A 307 2.42 -8.20 6.24
CA THR A 307 3.83 -8.31 6.67
C THR A 307 4.65 -9.19 5.74
N LYS A 308 4.10 -10.36 5.34
CA LYS A 308 4.80 -11.27 4.41
C LYS A 308 5.00 -10.63 3.04
N MET A 309 3.97 -9.95 2.54
CA MET A 309 4.02 -9.24 1.27
C MET A 309 5.06 -8.13 1.28
N ALA A 310 5.07 -7.31 2.32
CA ALA A 310 6.02 -6.20 2.45
C ALA A 310 7.48 -6.68 2.55
N LEU A 311 7.76 -7.67 3.41
CA LEU A 311 9.10 -8.24 3.54
C LEU A 311 9.59 -8.86 2.22
N LYS A 312 8.73 -9.60 1.52
CA LYS A 312 9.08 -10.18 0.22
C LYS A 312 9.33 -9.14 -0.86
N THR A 313 8.60 -8.03 -0.83
CA THR A 313 8.82 -6.90 -1.75
C THR A 313 10.22 -6.31 -1.56
N VAL A 314 10.64 -6.08 -0.31
CA VAL A 314 11.99 -5.54 -0.02
C VAL A 314 13.07 -6.55 -0.39
N GLU A 315 12.88 -7.83 -0.08
CA GLU A 315 13.80 -8.91 -0.48
C GLU A 315 14.02 -8.93 -2.00
N LEU A 316 12.93 -8.92 -2.78
CA LEU A 316 13.00 -8.93 -4.25
C LEU A 316 13.68 -7.67 -4.81
N LEU A 317 13.45 -6.51 -4.19
CA LEU A 317 14.11 -5.28 -4.59
C LEU A 317 15.60 -5.31 -4.28
N ASP A 318 15.99 -5.77 -3.08
CA ASP A 318 17.41 -5.90 -2.70
C ASP A 318 18.15 -6.90 -3.62
N ASP A 319 17.51 -8.02 -3.94
CA ASP A 319 18.04 -9.00 -4.88
C ASP A 319 18.21 -8.41 -6.29
N ALA A 320 17.25 -7.61 -6.76
CA ALA A 320 17.36 -6.94 -8.06
C ALA A 320 18.49 -5.90 -8.07
N ILE A 321 18.70 -5.17 -6.96
CA ILE A 321 19.76 -4.17 -6.81
C ILE A 321 21.13 -4.83 -6.75
N ARG A 322 21.30 -5.85 -5.88
CA ARG A 322 22.61 -6.44 -5.57
C ARG A 322 23.00 -7.58 -6.51
N LYS A 323 22.06 -8.44 -6.85
CA LYS A 323 22.31 -9.69 -7.58
C LYS A 323 21.87 -9.64 -9.02
N LYS A 324 21.15 -8.60 -9.44
CA LYS A 324 20.55 -8.45 -10.78
C LYS A 324 19.73 -9.69 -11.19
N THR A 325 18.93 -10.20 -10.26
CA THR A 325 18.08 -11.37 -10.46
C THR A 325 16.99 -11.08 -11.48
N ALA A 326 16.52 -12.12 -12.19
CA ALA A 326 15.38 -12.02 -13.06
C ALA A 326 14.10 -11.68 -12.28
N PRO A 327 13.14 -10.95 -12.88
CA PRO A 327 11.87 -10.62 -12.26
C PRO A 327 11.07 -11.86 -11.84
N VAL A 328 10.39 -11.77 -10.70
CA VAL A 328 9.57 -12.85 -10.13
C VAL A 328 8.23 -12.28 -9.66
N CYS A 329 7.13 -12.94 -10.03
CA CYS A 329 5.79 -12.64 -9.50
C CYS A 329 5.47 -13.60 -8.37
N VAL A 330 5.21 -13.06 -7.18
CA VAL A 330 4.84 -13.82 -5.99
C VAL A 330 3.39 -13.50 -5.63
N THR A 331 2.56 -14.53 -5.59
CA THR A 331 1.16 -14.42 -5.18
C THR A 331 0.96 -15.17 -3.88
N TYR A 332 0.45 -14.50 -2.85
CA TYR A 332 0.10 -15.10 -1.57
C TYR A 332 -1.40 -15.43 -1.51
N ASP A 333 -1.75 -16.44 -0.74
CA ASP A 333 -3.13 -16.67 -0.34
C ASP A 333 -3.49 -15.71 0.80
N ALA A 334 -4.73 -15.20 0.76
CA ALA A 334 -5.31 -14.46 1.87
C ALA A 334 -6.15 -15.39 2.76
N GLU A 335 -6.58 -14.92 3.91
CA GLU A 335 -7.44 -15.65 4.84
C GLU A 335 -8.82 -15.00 4.91
N LEU A 336 -9.90 -15.79 4.87
CA LEU A 336 -11.23 -15.28 5.19
C LEU A 336 -11.44 -15.43 6.71
N CYS A 337 -11.32 -14.32 7.43
CA CYS A 337 -11.55 -14.25 8.86
C CYS A 337 -13.03 -14.05 9.14
N ILE A 338 -13.70 -15.09 9.66
CA ILE A 338 -15.15 -15.09 9.94
C ILE A 338 -15.36 -14.51 11.34
N ARG A 339 -16.26 -13.53 11.44
CA ARG A 339 -16.65 -12.85 12.67
C ARG A 339 -18.18 -12.66 12.74
N GLU A 340 -18.63 -11.66 13.51
CA GLU A 340 -20.05 -11.48 13.86
C GLU A 340 -20.91 -10.81 12.78
N SER A 341 -20.31 -10.17 11.78
CA SER A 341 -21.02 -9.35 10.79
C SER A 341 -21.79 -10.15 9.71
N VAL A 342 -21.79 -11.47 9.80
CA VAL A 342 -22.49 -12.37 8.86
C VAL A 342 -23.31 -13.42 9.59
N ARG A 343 -24.42 -13.85 8.98
CA ARG A 343 -25.26 -14.95 9.50
C ARG A 343 -25.82 -15.82 8.37
N SER A 344 -26.26 -17.02 8.70
CA SER A 344 -27.09 -17.84 7.79
C SER A 344 -28.54 -17.33 7.72
N ILE A 345 -29.15 -17.48 6.54
CA ILE A 345 -30.55 -17.16 6.31
C ILE A 345 -31.30 -18.33 5.67
#